data_783610b97982221c5fb8aff47bf37b0c
#
_entry.id   783610b97982221c5fb8aff47bf37b0c
#
_cell.length_a   1.000
_cell.length_b   1.000
_cell.length_c   1.000
_cell.angle_alpha   90.00
_cell.angle_beta   90.00
_cell.angle_gamma   90.00
#
_symmetry.space_group_name_H-M   'P 1'
#
loop_
_entity.id
_entity.type
_entity.pdbx_description
1 polymer ?
#
loop_
_entity_poly.entity_id
_entity_poly.type
_entity_poly.pdbx_seq_one_letter_code
_entity_poly.pdbx_strand_id
1 'polypeptide(L)'
;MIIDYIIMEKFQQNIKDWVRLDGQLKDYNDQIKQIRSEKSTLQSNIYNFVQENDLESSTIKISDGKLKFTQTKQTPPLSLGFIESCLQDKLKNDDLVGDLMEYIKSRREPKVSSEIKRYYD
;
A
#
# COMPACT_ATOMS: atom_id res chain seq x y z
N MET A 1 35.74 24.45 2.00
CA MET A 1 34.50 25.00 2.56
C MET A 1 34.54 24.92 4.08
N ILE A 2 34.30 26.02 4.74
CA ILE A 2 34.28 26.07 6.22
C ILE A 2 32.83 25.88 6.67
N ILE A 3 32.56 24.83 7.39
CA ILE A 3 31.25 24.58 7.98
C ILE A 3 31.30 25.08 9.43
N ASP A 4 30.38 25.98 9.78
CA ASP A 4 30.25 26.48 11.14
C ASP A 4 29.96 25.31 12.10
N TYR A 5 30.61 25.34 13.27
CA TYR A 5 30.43 24.31 14.31
C TYR A 5 28.96 24.18 14.75
N ILE A 6 28.25 25.31 14.87
CA ILE A 6 26.83 25.32 15.25
C ILE A 6 25.98 24.64 14.16
N ILE A 7 26.26 24.89 12.89
CA ILE A 7 25.58 24.26 11.75
C ILE A 7 25.83 22.75 11.76
N MET A 8 27.08 22.34 12.04
CA MET A 8 27.44 20.92 12.12
C MET A 8 26.72 20.21 13.27
N GLU A 9 26.63 20.85 14.45
CA GLU A 9 25.87 20.31 15.58
C GLU A 9 24.39 20.12 15.25
N LYS A 10 23.80 21.14 14.61
CA LYS A 10 22.40 21.07 14.18
C LYS A 10 22.18 19.95 13.17
N PHE A 11 23.08 19.80 12.24
CA PHE A 11 23.04 18.71 11.26
C PHE A 11 23.10 17.35 11.94
N GLN A 12 24.03 17.16 12.88
CA GLN A 12 24.14 15.92 13.64
C GLN A 12 22.89 15.62 14.44
N GLN A 13 22.30 16.62 15.07
CA GLN A 13 21.05 16.45 15.82
C GLN A 13 19.91 16.06 14.92
N ASN A 14 19.81 16.66 13.74
CA ASN A 14 18.80 16.29 12.75
C ASN A 14 18.95 14.83 12.29
N ILE A 15 20.17 14.37 12.10
CA ILE A 15 20.44 12.96 11.76
C ILE A 15 19.97 12.04 12.88
N LYS A 16 20.29 12.36 14.14
CA LYS A 16 19.86 11.56 15.29
C LYS A 16 18.34 11.49 15.39
N ASP A 17 17.69 12.64 15.22
CA ASP A 17 16.22 12.73 15.28
C ASP A 17 15.58 11.94 14.13
N TRP A 18 16.14 12.04 12.93
CA TRP A 18 15.65 11.28 11.78
C TRP A 18 15.75 9.77 12.02
N VAL A 19 16.90 9.29 12.51
CA VAL A 19 17.11 7.87 12.80
C VAL A 19 16.13 7.36 13.84
N ARG A 20 15.90 8.17 14.90
CA ARG A 20 14.92 7.82 15.94
C ARG A 20 13.51 7.69 15.38
N LEU A 21 13.08 8.68 14.59
CA LEU A 21 11.74 8.68 13.97
C LEU A 21 11.59 7.55 12.96
N ASP A 22 12.62 7.29 12.17
CA ASP A 22 12.62 6.19 11.21
C ASP A 22 12.45 4.84 11.90
N GLY A 23 13.15 4.63 13.02
CA GLY A 23 13.02 3.43 13.84
C GLY A 23 11.61 3.29 14.43
N GLN A 24 11.05 4.38 14.97
CA GLN A 24 9.69 4.39 15.51
C GLN A 24 8.66 4.06 14.42
N LEU A 25 8.82 4.64 13.25
CA LEU A 25 7.93 4.41 12.13
C LEU A 25 7.95 2.94 11.70
N LYS A 26 9.14 2.34 11.65
CA LYS A 26 9.27 0.91 11.34
C LYS A 26 8.53 0.05 12.37
N ASP A 27 8.73 0.31 13.66
CA ASP A 27 8.09 -0.44 14.74
C ASP A 27 6.56 -0.32 14.66
N TYR A 28 6.04 0.88 14.46
CA TYR A 28 4.60 1.09 14.31
C TYR A 28 4.05 0.41 13.06
N ASN A 29 4.77 0.43 11.95
CA ASN A 29 4.34 -0.26 10.73
C ASN A 29 4.29 -1.77 10.93
N ASP A 30 5.25 -2.34 11.65
CA ASP A 30 5.24 -3.77 11.99
C ASP A 30 4.05 -4.13 12.87
N GLN A 31 3.74 -3.28 13.87
CA GLN A 31 2.57 -3.46 14.73
C GLN A 31 1.26 -3.35 13.93
N ILE A 32 1.19 -2.38 13.01
CA ILE A 32 0.02 -2.21 12.14
C ILE A 32 -0.20 -3.44 11.25
N LYS A 33 0.87 -4.00 10.68
CA LYS A 33 0.78 -5.24 9.89
C LYS A 33 0.23 -6.39 10.72
N GLN A 34 0.72 -6.54 11.95
CA GLN A 34 0.24 -7.56 12.87
C GLN A 34 -1.24 -7.41 13.17
N ILE A 35 -1.66 -6.20 13.52
CA ILE A 35 -3.06 -5.87 13.84
C ILE A 35 -3.95 -6.10 12.63
N ARG A 36 -3.53 -5.68 11.44
CA ARG A 36 -4.28 -5.90 10.21
C ARG A 36 -4.46 -7.38 9.90
N SER A 37 -3.43 -8.18 10.12
CA SER A 37 -3.48 -9.62 9.91
C SER A 37 -4.47 -10.29 10.86
N GLU A 38 -4.41 -9.94 12.15
CA GLU A 38 -5.34 -10.47 13.16
C GLU A 38 -6.77 -10.05 12.88
N LYS A 39 -6.98 -8.78 12.53
CA LYS A 39 -8.29 -8.26 12.17
C LYS A 39 -8.87 -8.98 10.96
N SER A 40 -8.04 -9.22 9.93
CA SER A 40 -8.46 -9.93 8.72
C SER A 40 -8.89 -11.36 9.00
N THR A 41 -8.16 -12.06 9.87
CA THR A 41 -8.50 -13.42 10.27
C THR A 41 -9.84 -13.46 11.01
N LEU A 42 -10.04 -12.53 11.96
CA LEU A 42 -11.31 -12.41 12.69
C LEU A 42 -12.46 -12.07 11.75
N GLN A 43 -12.23 -11.16 10.81
CA GLN A 43 -13.25 -10.77 9.82
C GLN A 43 -13.69 -11.95 8.97
N SER A 44 -12.76 -12.79 8.53
CA SER A 44 -13.07 -14.00 7.77
C SER A 44 -13.90 -14.97 8.60
N ASN A 45 -13.54 -15.17 9.85
CA ASN A 45 -14.27 -16.06 10.75
C ASN A 45 -15.70 -15.54 11.02
N ILE A 46 -15.83 -14.25 11.25
CA ILE A 46 -17.14 -13.60 11.45
C ILE A 46 -18.00 -13.74 10.21
N TYR A 47 -17.43 -13.48 9.04
CA TYR A 47 -18.18 -13.52 7.78
C TYR A 47 -18.64 -14.93 7.43
N ASN A 48 -17.80 -15.95 7.71
CA ASN A 48 -18.19 -17.34 7.52
C ASN A 48 -19.40 -17.70 8.39
N PHE A 49 -19.39 -17.29 9.65
CA PHE A 49 -20.51 -17.50 10.55
C PHE A 49 -21.79 -16.79 10.08
N VAL A 50 -21.64 -15.56 9.61
CA VAL A 50 -22.75 -14.75 9.07
C VAL A 50 -23.37 -15.45 7.86
N GLN A 51 -22.57 -15.96 6.95
CA GLN A 51 -23.06 -16.67 5.77
C GLN A 51 -23.75 -18.00 6.14
N GLU A 52 -23.15 -18.76 7.05
CA GLU A 52 -23.71 -20.04 7.48
C GLU A 52 -25.08 -19.91 8.19
N ASN A 53 -25.33 -18.76 8.82
CA ASN A 53 -26.53 -18.51 9.61
C ASN A 53 -27.47 -17.48 8.97
N ASP A 54 -27.24 -17.08 7.72
CA ASP A 54 -28.07 -16.13 6.97
C ASP A 54 -28.28 -14.80 7.71
N LEU A 55 -27.17 -14.27 8.27
CA LEU A 55 -27.20 -13.04 9.08
C LEU A 55 -26.71 -11.81 8.30
N GLU A 56 -26.63 -11.85 6.97
CA GLU A 56 -26.06 -10.79 6.15
C GLU A 56 -26.76 -9.47 6.29
N SER A 57 -28.07 -9.47 6.58
CA SER A 57 -28.85 -8.24 6.77
C SER A 57 -28.95 -7.80 8.23
N SER A 58 -28.27 -8.49 9.14
CA SER A 58 -28.30 -8.18 10.57
C SER A 58 -27.46 -6.96 10.90
N THR A 59 -27.86 -6.26 11.96
CA THR A 59 -27.10 -5.14 12.53
C THR A 59 -26.69 -5.53 13.94
N ILE A 60 -25.41 -5.36 14.25
CA ILE A 60 -24.86 -5.69 15.56
C ILE A 60 -24.53 -4.41 16.30
N LYS A 61 -25.14 -4.23 17.48
CA LYS A 61 -24.84 -3.08 18.33
C LYS A 61 -23.54 -3.31 19.10
N ILE A 62 -22.72 -2.28 19.13
CA ILE A 62 -21.49 -2.23 19.94
C ILE A 62 -21.55 -0.98 20.83
N SER A 63 -20.59 -0.84 21.74
CA SER A 63 -20.61 0.22 22.75
C SER A 63 -20.68 1.64 22.20
N ASP A 64 -20.08 1.88 21.02
CA ASP A 64 -19.96 3.20 20.38
C ASP A 64 -20.62 3.29 19.01
N GLY A 65 -21.49 2.33 18.67
CA GLY A 65 -22.16 2.35 17.37
C GLY A 65 -22.76 1.03 16.99
N LYS A 66 -22.68 0.71 15.71
CA LYS A 66 -23.23 -0.52 15.14
C LYS A 66 -22.38 -1.03 14.00
N LEU A 67 -22.42 -2.35 13.78
CA LEU A 67 -21.75 -3.01 12.66
C LEU A 67 -22.82 -3.56 11.71
N LYS A 68 -22.57 -3.40 10.43
CA LYS A 68 -23.38 -3.97 9.35
C LYS A 68 -22.48 -4.77 8.41
N PHE A 69 -23.05 -5.82 7.86
CA PHE A 69 -22.32 -6.64 6.88
C PHE A 69 -22.66 -6.13 5.48
N THR A 70 -21.64 -5.70 4.75
CA THR A 70 -21.80 -5.14 3.43
C THR A 70 -20.85 -5.81 2.45
N GLN A 71 -21.25 -5.86 1.17
CA GLN A 71 -20.38 -6.28 0.09
C GLN A 71 -19.96 -5.05 -0.69
N THR A 72 -18.67 -4.89 -0.88
CA THR A 72 -18.11 -3.83 -1.70
C THR A 72 -17.52 -4.41 -2.97
N LYS A 73 -17.78 -3.75 -4.10
CA LYS A 73 -17.14 -4.11 -5.35
C LYS A 73 -15.80 -3.40 -5.45
N GLN A 74 -14.75 -4.18 -5.63
CA GLN A 74 -13.42 -3.62 -5.88
C GLN A 74 -13.06 -3.86 -7.33
N THR A 75 -12.83 -2.78 -8.06
CA THR A 75 -12.34 -2.87 -9.42
C THR A 75 -10.82 -3.06 -9.38
N PRO A 76 -10.28 -4.09 -10.07
CA PRO A 76 -8.85 -4.27 -10.11
C PRO A 76 -8.13 -3.05 -10.66
N PRO A 77 -6.93 -2.72 -10.18
CA PRO A 77 -6.17 -1.59 -10.70
C PRO A 77 -5.74 -1.83 -12.15
N LEU A 78 -5.58 -0.74 -12.90
CA LEU A 78 -5.07 -0.79 -14.28
C LEU A 78 -3.55 -1.02 -14.24
N SER A 79 -3.12 -2.24 -13.97
CA SER A 79 -1.71 -2.61 -14.06
C SER A 79 -1.28 -2.73 -15.53
N LEU A 80 0.02 -2.62 -15.79
CA LEU A 80 0.55 -2.81 -17.14
C LEU A 80 0.22 -4.20 -17.67
N GLY A 81 0.30 -5.23 -16.83
CA GLY A 81 -0.05 -6.59 -17.22
C GLY A 81 -1.53 -6.73 -17.60
N PHE A 82 -2.42 -6.07 -16.86
CA PHE A 82 -3.85 -6.08 -17.18
C PHE A 82 -4.13 -5.38 -18.52
N ILE A 83 -3.50 -4.22 -18.76
CA ILE A 83 -3.66 -3.49 -20.02
C ILE A 83 -3.16 -4.34 -21.18
N GLU A 84 -2.00 -4.97 -21.04
CA GLU A 84 -1.44 -5.86 -22.07
C GLU A 84 -2.38 -7.01 -22.38
N SER A 85 -2.92 -7.66 -21.36
CA SER A 85 -3.87 -8.76 -21.49
C SER A 85 -5.12 -8.32 -22.27
N CYS A 86 -5.68 -7.16 -21.95
CA CYS A 86 -6.84 -6.61 -22.64
C CYS A 86 -6.55 -6.32 -24.10
N LEU A 87 -5.38 -5.77 -24.40
CA LEU A 87 -4.97 -5.46 -25.76
C LEU A 87 -4.76 -6.73 -26.58
N GLN A 88 -4.16 -7.76 -25.98
CA GLN A 88 -3.98 -9.06 -26.64
C GLN A 88 -5.32 -9.70 -27.00
N ASP A 89 -6.29 -9.69 -26.10
CA ASP A 89 -7.61 -10.24 -26.33
C ASP A 89 -8.36 -9.49 -27.44
N LYS A 90 -8.22 -8.16 -27.46
CA LYS A 90 -8.98 -7.32 -28.40
C LYS A 90 -8.37 -7.27 -29.79
N LEU A 91 -7.04 -7.11 -29.86
CA LEU A 91 -6.34 -6.88 -31.14
C LEU A 91 -5.83 -8.17 -31.78
N LYS A 92 -5.52 -9.18 -30.96
CA LYS A 92 -5.01 -10.49 -31.42
C LYS A 92 -3.81 -10.38 -32.35
N ASN A 93 -2.91 -9.43 -32.05
CA ASN A 93 -1.69 -9.15 -32.80
C ASN A 93 -0.58 -8.81 -31.81
N ASP A 94 0.29 -9.78 -31.55
CA ASP A 94 1.34 -9.66 -30.54
C ASP A 94 2.33 -8.54 -30.85
N ASP A 95 2.67 -8.34 -32.13
CA ASP A 95 3.59 -7.28 -32.53
C ASP A 95 3.02 -5.90 -32.26
N LEU A 96 1.75 -5.69 -32.60
CA LEU A 96 1.05 -4.43 -32.36
C LEU A 96 0.91 -4.16 -30.87
N VAL A 97 0.55 -5.18 -30.09
CA VAL A 97 0.43 -5.06 -28.62
C VAL A 97 1.78 -4.72 -28.02
N GLY A 98 2.86 -5.34 -28.46
CA GLY A 98 4.22 -5.03 -28.02
C GLY A 98 4.58 -3.58 -28.27
N ASP A 99 4.31 -3.07 -29.45
CA ASP A 99 4.58 -1.67 -29.82
C ASP A 99 3.76 -0.70 -28.95
N LEU A 100 2.47 -1.02 -28.73
CA LEU A 100 1.61 -0.20 -27.88
C LEU A 100 2.09 -0.19 -26.43
N MET A 101 2.51 -1.33 -25.91
CA MET A 101 3.01 -1.43 -24.53
C MET A 101 4.32 -0.65 -24.36
N GLU A 102 5.22 -0.71 -25.34
CA GLU A 102 6.45 0.09 -25.32
C GLU A 102 6.14 1.58 -25.35
N TYR A 103 5.18 1.99 -26.17
CA TYR A 103 4.73 3.38 -26.24
C TYR A 103 4.18 3.85 -24.89
N ILE A 104 3.28 3.06 -24.29
CA ILE A 104 2.69 3.38 -22.99
C ILE A 104 3.77 3.55 -21.93
N LYS A 105 4.73 2.61 -21.87
CA LYS A 105 5.85 2.67 -20.93
C LYS A 105 6.73 3.90 -21.16
N SER A 106 6.98 4.25 -22.43
CA SER A 106 7.82 5.40 -22.78
C SER A 106 7.21 6.74 -22.39
N ARG A 107 5.88 6.82 -22.29
CA ARG A 107 5.16 8.03 -21.90
C ARG A 107 5.16 8.27 -20.39
N ARG A 108 5.57 7.29 -19.60
CA ARG A 108 5.68 7.44 -18.14
C ARG A 108 7.00 8.14 -17.82
N GLU A 109 6.91 9.38 -17.39
CA GLU A 109 8.09 10.15 -17.00
C GLU A 109 8.44 9.83 -15.54
N PRO A 110 9.69 9.41 -15.28
CA PRO A 110 10.11 9.19 -13.90
C PRO A 110 10.21 10.52 -13.15
N LYS A 111 9.71 10.54 -11.93
CA LYS A 111 9.90 11.66 -11.01
C LYS A 111 11.12 11.38 -10.15
N VAL A 112 12.04 12.36 -10.10
CA VAL A 112 13.20 12.27 -9.24
C VAL A 112 12.86 12.88 -7.90
N SER A 113 13.00 12.12 -6.82
CA SER A 113 12.85 12.61 -5.46
C SER A 113 14.11 12.30 -4.66
N SER A 114 14.44 13.19 -3.73
CA SER A 114 15.58 12.99 -2.85
C SER A 114 15.13 12.18 -1.63
N GLU A 115 15.85 11.11 -1.34
CA GLU A 115 15.52 10.19 -0.25
C GLU A 115 16.76 9.95 0.61
N ILE A 116 16.52 9.69 1.88
CA ILE A 116 17.54 9.19 2.79
C ILE A 116 17.29 7.68 2.93
N LYS A 117 18.28 6.87 2.54
CA LYS A 117 18.21 5.42 2.67
C LYS A 117 19.01 4.97 3.88
N ARG A 118 18.42 4.10 4.67
CA ARG A 118 19.07 3.53 5.83
C ARG A 118 19.51 2.10 5.54
N TYR A 119 20.80 1.81 5.78
CA TYR A 119 21.35 0.48 5.64
C TYR A 119 21.68 -0.08 7.01
N TYR A 120 21.35 -1.33 7.24
CA TYR A 120 21.62 -2.03 8.48
C TYR A 120 22.82 -2.96 8.31
N ASP A 121 23.65 -3.05 9.32
CA ASP A 121 24.81 -3.94 9.34
C ASP A 121 24.40 -5.42 9.42
#